data_ccacc0de23e1d0c7adaab3c118db7e56
#
_entry.id   ccacc0de23e1d0c7adaab3c118db7e56
#
_cell.length_a   1.000
_cell.length_b   1.000
_cell.length_c   1.000
_cell.angle_alpha   90.00
_cell.angle_beta   90.00
_cell.angle_gamma   90.00
#
_symmetry.space_group_name_H-M   'P 1'
#
loop_
_entity.id
_entity.type
_entity.pdbx_description
1 polymer ?
#
loop_
_entity_poly.entity_id
_entity_poly.type
_entity_poly.pdbx_seq_one_letter_code
_entity_poly.pdbx_strand_id
1 'polypeptide(L)'
;MSSYKVKSIRYNFIMNFILTVSNFIFPLLTFPYVSRVLQVEANGTVAYVSSIVSYFMMIASLGIPTYGIRAAAKVRDDKRKLSTIVQELLIINLILVFLVLIAYFIMLFTLPSMYIYKELFYINAIGILLNVIGVGWFFQAIEQYDYITLRSIF
;
A
#
# COMPACT_ATOMS: atom_id res chain seq x y z
N MET A 1 -27.53 -17.23 2.00
CA MET A 1 -26.65 -16.43 1.14
C MET A 1 -26.43 -15.08 1.80
N SER A 2 -25.29 -14.84 2.41
CA SER A 2 -24.99 -13.53 3.01
C SER A 2 -24.48 -12.62 1.88
N SER A 3 -25.36 -11.80 1.32
CA SER A 3 -25.00 -10.67 0.49
C SER A 3 -24.16 -9.70 1.33
N TYR A 4 -23.07 -9.17 0.79
CA TYR A 4 -22.34 -8.08 1.45
C TYR A 4 -23.32 -6.90 1.62
N LYS A 5 -23.58 -6.52 2.88
CA LYS A 5 -24.49 -5.43 3.19
C LYS A 5 -23.80 -4.13 2.82
N VAL A 6 -24.10 -3.63 1.62
CA VAL A 6 -23.58 -2.34 1.15
C VAL A 6 -24.16 -1.25 2.05
N LYS A 7 -23.29 -0.48 2.68
CA LYS A 7 -23.68 0.64 3.53
C LYS A 7 -24.15 1.82 2.68
N SER A 8 -24.87 2.77 3.30
CA SER A 8 -25.38 3.92 2.55
C SER A 8 -24.24 4.72 1.91
N ILE A 9 -24.50 5.31 0.74
CA ILE A 9 -23.52 6.14 0.01
C ILE A 9 -23.00 7.28 0.91
N ARG A 10 -23.86 7.88 1.72
CA ARG A 10 -23.48 8.93 2.67
C ARG A 10 -22.48 8.43 3.72
N TYR A 11 -22.71 7.24 4.25
CA TYR A 11 -21.81 6.63 5.22
C TYR A 11 -20.42 6.34 4.61
N ASN A 12 -20.38 5.73 3.44
CA ASN A 12 -19.15 5.45 2.72
C ASN A 12 -18.39 6.73 2.35
N PHE A 13 -19.09 7.78 1.97
CA PHE A 13 -18.50 9.10 1.71
C PHE A 13 -17.85 9.69 2.96
N ILE A 14 -18.54 9.68 4.11
CA ILE A 14 -18.00 10.20 5.37
C ILE A 14 -16.76 9.41 5.79
N MET A 15 -16.80 8.08 5.72
CA MET A 15 -15.65 7.24 6.08
C MET A 15 -14.45 7.47 5.16
N ASN A 16 -14.68 7.59 3.86
CA ASN A 16 -13.60 7.91 2.91
C ASN A 16 -13.06 9.33 3.13
N PHE A 17 -13.90 10.28 3.49
CA PHE A 17 -13.48 11.64 3.84
C PHE A 17 -12.60 11.63 5.10
N ILE A 18 -13.01 10.94 6.17
CA ILE A 18 -12.22 10.78 7.40
C ILE A 18 -10.87 10.14 7.09
N LEU A 19 -10.84 9.06 6.30
CA LEU A 19 -9.62 8.40 5.87
C LEU A 19 -8.69 9.37 5.15
N THR A 20 -9.22 10.11 4.18
CA THR A 20 -8.44 11.07 3.39
C THR A 20 -7.87 12.18 4.28
N VAL A 21 -8.69 12.77 5.13
CA VAL A 21 -8.27 13.82 6.06
C VAL A 21 -7.21 13.31 7.03
N SER A 22 -7.37 12.10 7.58
CA SER A 22 -6.39 11.50 8.48
C SER A 22 -5.04 11.29 7.82
N ASN A 23 -5.02 10.88 6.55
CA ASN A 23 -3.80 10.70 5.77
C ASN A 23 -3.02 12.02 5.54
N PHE A 24 -3.68 13.17 5.63
CA PHE A 24 -3.03 14.48 5.56
C PHE A 24 -2.67 15.04 6.93
N ILE A 25 -3.56 14.93 7.91
CA ILE A 25 -3.36 15.50 9.25
C ILE A 25 -2.20 14.79 9.97
N PHE A 26 -2.12 13.47 9.88
CA PHE A 26 -1.08 12.72 10.59
C PHE A 26 0.34 13.13 10.17
N PRO A 27 0.71 13.15 8.87
CA PRO A 27 2.01 13.65 8.44
C PRO A 27 2.23 15.13 8.78
N LEU A 28 1.19 15.97 8.71
CA LEU A 28 1.29 17.39 9.04
C LEU A 28 1.68 17.65 10.49
N LEU A 29 1.17 16.83 11.41
CA LEU A 29 1.48 16.90 12.84
C LEU A 29 2.81 16.25 13.19
N THR A 30 3.13 15.11 12.56
CA THR A 30 4.33 14.33 12.87
C THR A 30 5.58 14.89 12.22
N PHE A 31 5.48 15.44 11.02
CA PHE A 31 6.64 15.94 10.26
C PHE A 31 7.45 17.04 11.01
N PRO A 32 6.86 18.07 11.61
CA PRO A 32 7.63 19.07 12.35
C PRO A 32 8.37 18.49 13.56
N TYR A 33 7.77 17.51 14.24
CA TYR A 33 8.40 16.82 15.37
C TYR A 33 9.57 15.95 14.89
N VAL A 34 9.32 15.11 13.90
CA VAL A 34 10.34 14.21 13.31
C VAL A 34 11.51 15.02 12.75
N SER A 35 11.26 16.11 12.05
CA SER A 35 12.30 16.97 11.47
C SER A 35 13.19 17.64 12.53
N ARG A 36 12.62 17.97 13.70
CA ARG A 36 13.41 18.52 14.81
C ARG A 36 14.29 17.47 15.49
N VAL A 37 13.82 16.23 15.60
CA VAL A 37 14.53 15.14 16.26
C VAL A 37 15.62 14.55 15.36
N LEU A 38 15.30 14.26 14.10
CA LEU A 38 16.22 13.62 13.15
C LEU A 38 17.24 14.57 12.53
N GLN A 39 17.04 15.87 12.63
CA GLN A 39 17.83 16.89 11.93
C GLN A 39 17.74 16.74 10.39
N VAL A 40 18.39 17.67 9.68
CA VAL A 40 18.27 17.77 8.21
C VAL A 40 18.92 16.57 7.51
N GLU A 41 20.07 16.11 7.98
CA GLU A 41 20.85 15.07 7.33
C GLU A 41 20.17 13.70 7.38
N ALA A 42 19.73 13.28 8.58
CA ALA A 42 19.03 12.00 8.72
C ALA A 42 17.66 12.02 8.01
N ASN A 43 16.95 13.15 8.04
CA ASN A 43 15.69 13.28 7.32
C ASN A 43 15.89 13.21 5.80
N GLY A 44 16.97 13.81 5.29
CA GLY A 44 17.37 13.69 3.89
C GLY A 44 17.68 12.25 3.49
N THR A 45 18.38 11.50 4.34
CA THR A 45 18.69 10.09 4.12
C THR A 45 17.44 9.22 4.05
N VAL A 46 16.50 9.41 4.99
CA VAL A 46 15.22 8.70 4.98
C VAL A 46 14.43 9.02 3.72
N ALA A 47 14.35 10.30 3.34
CA ALA A 47 13.64 10.74 2.13
C ALA A 47 14.26 10.13 0.87
N TYR A 48 15.59 10.09 0.77
CA TYR A 48 16.30 9.47 -0.34
C TYR A 48 15.96 7.99 -0.48
N VAL A 49 16.10 7.21 0.59
CA VAL A 49 15.77 5.78 0.59
C VAL A 49 14.30 5.55 0.26
N SER A 50 13.39 6.31 0.89
CA SER A 50 11.95 6.19 0.67
C SER A 50 11.55 6.51 -0.77
N SER A 51 12.22 7.46 -1.42
CA SER A 51 11.96 7.79 -2.83
C SER A 51 12.28 6.61 -3.73
N ILE A 52 13.44 5.98 -3.55
CA ILE A 52 13.84 4.80 -4.32
C ILE A 52 12.86 3.64 -4.09
N VAL A 53 12.55 3.34 -2.83
CA VAL A 53 11.60 2.30 -2.47
C VAL A 53 10.23 2.53 -3.09
N SER A 54 9.78 3.79 -3.15
CA SER A 54 8.49 4.15 -3.76
C SER A 54 8.42 3.80 -5.25
N TYR A 55 9.52 3.93 -6.01
CA TYR A 55 9.57 3.48 -7.39
C TYR A 55 9.40 1.95 -7.50
N PHE A 56 10.06 1.19 -6.64
CA PHE A 56 9.90 -0.25 -6.62
C PHE A 56 8.50 -0.67 -6.21
N MET A 57 7.89 -0.01 -5.23
CA MET A 57 6.49 -0.24 -4.84
C MET A 57 5.52 0.08 -5.98
N MET A 58 5.76 1.15 -6.74
CA MET A 58 4.95 1.50 -7.90
C MET A 58 5.00 0.41 -8.97
N ILE A 59 6.19 -0.10 -9.29
CA ILE A 59 6.37 -1.22 -10.23
C ILE A 59 5.74 -2.49 -9.67
N ALA A 60 5.91 -2.80 -8.39
CA ALA A 60 5.33 -3.97 -7.74
C ALA A 60 3.80 -3.96 -7.76
N SER A 61 3.18 -2.78 -7.68
CA SER A 61 1.72 -2.63 -7.72
C SER A 61 1.15 -2.76 -9.14
N LEU A 62 1.86 -2.32 -10.17
CA LEU A 62 1.55 -2.41 -11.62
C LEU A 62 0.06 -2.17 -11.97
N GLY A 63 -0.60 -1.23 -11.31
CA GLY A 63 -2.01 -0.92 -11.53
C GLY A 63 -3.02 -1.96 -10.98
N ILE A 64 -2.55 -3.01 -10.29
CA ILE A 64 -3.41 -4.04 -9.69
C ILE A 64 -4.50 -3.45 -8.80
N PRO A 65 -4.25 -2.45 -7.93
CA PRO A 65 -5.31 -1.86 -7.12
C PRO A 65 -6.44 -1.26 -7.97
N THR A 66 -6.10 -0.50 -9.00
CA THR A 66 -7.10 0.16 -9.87
C THR A 66 -7.90 -0.85 -10.69
N TYR A 67 -7.23 -1.85 -11.26
CA TYR A 67 -7.88 -2.92 -11.99
C TYR A 67 -8.71 -3.80 -11.05
N GLY A 68 -8.16 -4.17 -9.89
CA GLY A 68 -8.79 -5.02 -8.89
C GLY A 68 -10.10 -4.43 -8.36
N ILE A 69 -10.14 -3.13 -8.07
CA ILE A 69 -11.38 -2.45 -7.66
C ILE A 69 -12.45 -2.62 -8.73
N ARG A 70 -12.11 -2.37 -10.00
CA ARG A 70 -13.08 -2.46 -11.10
C ARG A 70 -13.54 -3.89 -11.38
N ALA A 71 -12.60 -4.84 -11.38
CA ALA A 71 -12.89 -6.25 -11.65
C ALA A 71 -13.74 -6.88 -10.53
N ALA A 72 -13.35 -6.66 -9.27
CA ALA A 72 -14.06 -7.19 -8.12
C ALA A 72 -15.45 -6.54 -7.93
N ALA A 73 -15.59 -5.24 -8.18
CA ALA A 73 -16.89 -4.55 -8.08
C ALA A 73 -17.93 -5.11 -9.05
N LYS A 74 -17.52 -5.53 -10.25
CA LYS A 74 -18.44 -6.14 -11.26
C LYS A 74 -19.04 -7.46 -10.82
N VAL A 75 -18.35 -8.22 -9.97
CA VAL A 75 -18.74 -9.58 -9.55
C VAL A 75 -19.00 -9.66 -8.04
N ARG A 76 -19.13 -8.53 -7.36
CA ARG A 76 -19.25 -8.48 -5.89
C ARG A 76 -20.40 -9.30 -5.31
N ASP A 77 -21.47 -9.49 -6.09
CA ASP A 77 -22.66 -10.25 -5.68
C ASP A 77 -22.48 -11.77 -5.85
N ASP A 78 -21.49 -12.20 -6.65
CA ASP A 78 -21.13 -13.60 -6.86
C ASP A 78 -19.84 -13.93 -6.10
N LYS A 79 -19.98 -14.49 -4.90
CA LYS A 79 -18.84 -14.80 -4.02
C LYS A 79 -17.81 -15.74 -4.67
N ARG A 80 -18.25 -16.65 -5.53
CA ARG A 80 -17.34 -17.61 -6.18
C ARG A 80 -16.46 -16.91 -7.19
N LYS A 81 -17.07 -16.11 -8.07
CA LYS A 81 -16.31 -15.30 -9.05
C LYS A 81 -15.43 -14.26 -8.38
N LEU A 82 -15.93 -13.59 -7.33
CA LEU A 82 -15.16 -12.64 -6.55
C LEU A 82 -13.90 -13.28 -5.95
N SER A 83 -14.05 -14.46 -5.32
CA SER A 83 -12.91 -15.18 -4.75
C SER A 83 -11.88 -15.56 -5.81
N THR A 84 -12.32 -16.02 -6.98
CA THR A 84 -11.43 -16.37 -8.09
C THR A 84 -10.62 -15.15 -8.56
N ILE A 85 -11.27 -14.03 -8.82
CA ILE A 85 -10.59 -12.79 -9.27
C ILE A 85 -9.59 -12.30 -8.22
N VAL A 86 -9.98 -12.32 -6.94
CA VAL A 86 -9.07 -11.91 -5.85
C VAL A 86 -7.85 -12.81 -5.77
N GLN A 87 -8.02 -14.13 -5.86
CA GLN A 87 -6.92 -15.10 -5.85
C GLN A 87 -5.98 -14.90 -7.04
N GLU A 88 -6.51 -14.75 -8.25
CA GLU A 88 -5.72 -14.50 -9.45
C GLU A 88 -4.89 -13.23 -9.32
N LEU A 89 -5.48 -12.13 -8.87
CA LEU A 89 -4.78 -10.87 -8.70
C LEU A 89 -3.73 -10.92 -7.58
N LEU A 90 -3.99 -11.64 -6.49
CA LEU A 90 -3.00 -11.85 -5.43
C LEU A 90 -1.80 -12.67 -5.92
N ILE A 91 -2.03 -13.72 -6.71
CA ILE A 91 -0.95 -14.54 -7.28
C ILE A 91 -0.10 -13.69 -8.22
N ILE A 92 -0.71 -12.92 -9.12
CA ILE A 92 0.00 -12.02 -10.03
C ILE A 92 0.82 -11.01 -9.24
N ASN A 93 0.23 -10.38 -8.21
CA ASN A 93 0.90 -9.41 -7.38
C ASN A 93 2.10 -10.03 -6.63
N LEU A 94 1.94 -11.24 -6.11
CA LEU A 94 3.01 -11.96 -5.41
C LEU A 94 4.20 -12.25 -6.34
N ILE A 95 3.93 -12.69 -7.58
CA ILE A 95 4.96 -12.92 -8.58
C ILE A 95 5.69 -11.61 -8.92
N LEU A 96 4.95 -10.52 -9.14
CA LEU A 96 5.52 -9.21 -9.44
C LEU A 96 6.41 -8.70 -8.31
N VAL A 97 5.94 -8.78 -7.06
CA VAL A 97 6.71 -8.36 -5.89
C VAL A 97 7.97 -9.20 -5.75
N PHE A 98 7.91 -10.50 -6.00
CA PHE A 98 9.11 -11.36 -5.97
C PHE A 98 10.15 -10.93 -7.00
N LEU A 99 9.73 -10.65 -8.25
CA LEU A 99 10.62 -10.14 -9.30
C LEU A 99 11.21 -8.77 -8.94
N VAL A 100 10.37 -7.88 -8.41
CA VAL A 100 10.78 -6.54 -7.97
C VAL A 100 11.79 -6.62 -6.82
N LEU A 101 11.61 -7.53 -5.86
CA LEU A 101 12.56 -7.72 -4.76
C LEU A 101 13.91 -8.25 -5.26
N ILE A 102 13.91 -9.15 -6.23
CA ILE A 102 15.16 -9.62 -6.85
C ILE A 102 15.91 -8.41 -7.46
N ALA A 103 15.22 -7.61 -8.26
CA ALA A 103 15.82 -6.42 -8.88
C ALA A 103 16.28 -5.39 -7.82
N TYR A 104 15.51 -5.22 -6.75
CA TYR A 104 15.83 -4.35 -5.63
C TYR A 104 17.13 -4.77 -4.93
N PHE A 105 17.31 -6.05 -4.60
CA PHE A 105 18.51 -6.54 -3.98
C PHE A 105 19.71 -6.52 -4.93
N ILE A 106 19.52 -6.83 -6.21
CA ILE A 106 20.59 -6.68 -7.21
C ILE A 106 21.09 -5.23 -7.23
N MET A 107 20.17 -4.25 -7.27
CA MET A 107 20.51 -2.84 -7.23
C MET A 107 21.27 -2.46 -5.95
N LEU A 108 20.78 -2.92 -4.78
CA LEU A 108 21.42 -2.65 -3.49
C LEU A 108 22.87 -3.15 -3.40
N PHE A 109 23.14 -4.34 -3.95
CA PHE A 109 24.48 -4.94 -3.90
C PHE A 109 25.43 -4.44 -4.99
N THR A 110 24.88 -3.93 -6.11
CA THR A 110 25.70 -3.42 -7.23
C THR A 110 26.10 -1.95 -7.05
N LEU A 111 25.32 -1.14 -6.32
CA LEU A 111 25.56 0.28 -6.15
C LEU A 111 26.17 0.61 -4.79
N PRO A 112 27.48 0.93 -4.71
CA PRO A 112 28.15 1.23 -3.43
C PRO A 112 27.52 2.39 -2.66
N SER A 113 26.97 3.39 -3.37
CA SER A 113 26.27 4.53 -2.78
C SER A 113 25.00 4.16 -1.99
N MET A 114 24.35 3.06 -2.36
CA MET A 114 23.16 2.56 -1.66
C MET A 114 23.55 1.61 -0.53
N TYR A 115 24.64 0.89 -0.68
CA TYR A 115 25.12 -0.05 0.33
C TYR A 115 25.47 0.64 1.66
N ILE A 116 25.84 1.92 1.63
CA ILE A 116 26.07 2.74 2.83
C ILE A 116 24.81 2.79 3.72
N TYR A 117 23.62 2.79 3.12
CA TYR A 117 22.33 2.87 3.81
C TYR A 117 21.58 1.52 3.83
N LYS A 118 22.30 0.41 3.71
CA LYS A 118 21.74 -0.94 3.57
C LYS A 118 20.69 -1.29 4.62
N GLU A 119 20.88 -0.85 5.87
CA GLU A 119 19.94 -1.15 6.97
C GLU A 119 18.55 -0.54 6.72
N LEU A 120 18.52 0.71 6.24
CA LEU A 120 17.27 1.36 5.87
C LEU A 120 16.62 0.67 4.66
N PHE A 121 17.43 0.22 3.68
CA PHE A 121 16.93 -0.53 2.54
C PHE A 121 16.37 -1.89 2.97
N TYR A 122 17.01 -2.62 3.91
CA TYR A 122 16.48 -3.90 4.42
C TYR A 122 15.15 -3.72 5.15
N ILE A 123 15.01 -2.70 6.00
CA ILE A 123 13.74 -2.40 6.69
C ILE A 123 12.65 -2.09 5.67
N ASN A 124 12.94 -1.30 4.65
CA ASN A 124 11.96 -0.94 3.62
C ASN A 124 11.61 -2.12 2.68
N ALA A 125 12.50 -3.10 2.50
CA ALA A 125 12.19 -4.33 1.77
C ALA A 125 11.02 -5.10 2.39
N ILE A 126 10.92 -5.10 3.73
CA ILE A 126 9.77 -5.65 4.45
C ILE A 126 8.49 -4.92 4.06
N GLY A 127 8.56 -3.58 3.91
CA GLY A 127 7.44 -2.77 3.45
C GLY A 127 6.95 -3.15 2.05
N ILE A 128 7.86 -3.47 1.12
CA ILE A 128 7.51 -3.95 -0.23
C ILE A 128 6.77 -5.29 -0.14
N LEU A 129 7.22 -6.22 0.70
CA LEU A 129 6.55 -7.51 0.94
C LEU A 129 5.15 -7.32 1.55
N LEU A 130 5.03 -6.46 2.56
CA LEU A 130 3.76 -6.20 3.24
C LEU A 130 2.75 -5.49 2.32
N ASN A 131 3.21 -4.78 1.29
CA ASN A 131 2.34 -4.13 0.30
C ASN A 131 1.43 -5.14 -0.42
N VAL A 132 1.89 -6.38 -0.67
CA VAL A 132 1.08 -7.46 -1.26
C VAL A 132 -0.10 -7.81 -0.37
N ILE A 133 0.13 -7.86 0.95
CA ILE A 133 -0.89 -8.24 1.94
C ILE A 133 -1.89 -7.10 2.13
N GLY A 134 -1.53 -5.90 1.71
CA GLY A 134 -2.36 -4.70 1.80
C GLY A 134 -3.54 -4.69 0.81
N VAL A 135 -4.47 -5.65 0.93
CA VAL A 135 -5.67 -5.78 0.08
C VAL A 135 -6.71 -4.66 0.26
N GLY A 136 -6.27 -3.42 0.50
CA GLY A 136 -7.16 -2.26 0.66
C GLY A 136 -8.10 -2.06 -0.54
N TRP A 137 -7.62 -2.33 -1.76
CA TRP A 137 -8.40 -2.26 -2.98
C TRP A 137 -9.60 -3.23 -2.98
N PHE A 138 -9.49 -4.39 -2.34
CA PHE A 138 -10.59 -5.35 -2.20
C PHE A 138 -11.72 -4.77 -1.35
N PHE A 139 -11.41 -4.18 -0.20
CA PHE A 139 -12.42 -3.55 0.65
C PHE A 139 -13.07 -2.35 0.00
N GLN A 140 -12.33 -1.61 -0.85
CA GLN A 140 -12.92 -0.55 -1.68
C GLN A 140 -13.89 -1.11 -2.71
N ALA A 141 -13.56 -2.24 -3.36
CA ALA A 141 -14.41 -2.88 -4.35
C ALA A 141 -15.76 -3.36 -3.78
N ILE A 142 -15.76 -3.83 -2.52
CA ILE A 142 -16.97 -4.27 -1.81
C ILE A 142 -17.61 -3.16 -0.97
N GLU A 143 -17.13 -1.92 -1.10
CA GLU A 143 -17.66 -0.72 -0.42
C GLU A 143 -17.65 -0.81 1.12
N GLN A 144 -16.62 -1.46 1.70
CA GLN A 144 -16.40 -1.54 3.15
C GLN A 144 -15.34 -0.54 3.61
N TYR A 145 -15.62 0.74 3.47
CA TYR A 145 -14.70 1.83 3.82
C TYR A 145 -14.43 1.96 5.32
N ASP A 146 -15.35 1.55 6.17
CA ASP A 146 -15.17 1.52 7.62
C ASP A 146 -13.98 0.65 8.04
N TYR A 147 -13.83 -0.52 7.42
CA TYR A 147 -12.69 -1.41 7.69
C TYR A 147 -11.35 -0.77 7.30
N ILE A 148 -11.31 -0.11 6.13
CA ILE A 148 -10.11 0.58 5.66
C ILE A 148 -9.78 1.74 6.60
N THR A 149 -10.79 2.55 6.98
CA THR A 149 -10.62 3.72 7.84
C THR A 149 -10.11 3.33 9.22
N LEU A 150 -10.74 2.33 9.85
CA LEU A 150 -10.28 1.84 11.16
C LEU A 150 -8.84 1.33 11.10
N ARG A 151 -8.50 0.50 10.12
CA ARG A 151 -7.14 -0.03 9.96
C ARG A 151 -6.09 1.06 9.71
N SER A 152 -6.47 2.17 9.07
CA SER A 152 -5.52 3.26 8.75
C SER A 152 -5.32 4.24 9.89
N ILE A 153 -6.23 4.27 10.88
CA ILE A 153 -6.14 5.13 12.06
C ILE A 153 -5.35 4.44 13.18
N PHE A 154 -5.41 3.11 13.25
CA PHE A 154 -4.68 2.27 14.21
C PHE A 154 -3.44 1.63 13.57
#